data_4154d922fbd22ce58453282d6ef3bfef
#
_entry.id   4154d922fbd22ce58453282d6ef3bfef
#
_cell.length_a   1.000
_cell.length_b   1.000
_cell.length_c   1.000
_cell.angle_alpha   90.00
_cell.angle_beta   90.00
_cell.angle_gamma   90.00
#
_symmetry.space_group_name_H-M   'P 1'
#
loop_
_entity.id
_entity.type
_entity.pdbx_description
1 polymer ?
#
loop_
_entity_poly.entity_id
_entity_poly.type
_entity_poly.pdbx_seq_one_letter_code
_entity_poly.pdbx_strand_id
1 'polypeptide(L)'
;FNSLFFDSERYDLSAVGRVKMNMRLELDAPDTMRVLRKDDILAVVKTLVDLRDGKGEIDDIDHLGNRRVRSVGELMENQYRVGLLRMERAIKERMSSVDIDTVMPQDLINAKPAAAAVREFFGSSQLSQFMDQTNPLSEITHKRRLSALGPGGLTRERAGFEVRDVHPTHYGRICPIETPEGPNIGLINSLATFARVNKYGFIESPYRKVVNSKVTDEVVYLSAMEEMRHHVAQANAEVDAKGKLSGELVICRFNGDVLLVTPDKVDYIDVSPKQLVSVAAALIPFLENDDANRALMGSNMQRQAVPLIKAEAPLVGTGMEDRVARDSGAAIAARRTGIVDQVDACLLYTSPSPRDGLLSRMPS
;
A
#
# COMPACT_ATOMS: atom_id res chain seq x y z
N PHE A 1 -22.23 -0.36 31.13
CA PHE A 1 -21.92 -1.29 30.03
C PHE A 1 -22.50 -0.78 28.72
N ASN A 2 -23.81 -0.45 28.66
CA ASN A 2 -24.46 0.06 27.47
C ASN A 2 -23.81 1.34 26.92
N SER A 3 -23.51 2.30 27.81
CA SER A 3 -22.88 3.57 27.42
C SER A 3 -21.41 3.43 26.99
N LEU A 4 -20.73 2.33 27.35
CA LEU A 4 -19.31 2.12 27.02
C LEU A 4 -19.12 1.45 25.65
N PHE A 5 -20.01 0.55 25.25
CA PHE A 5 -19.80 -0.32 24.09
C PHE A 5 -20.84 -0.15 22.98
N PHE A 6 -22.05 0.33 23.31
CA PHE A 6 -23.15 0.43 22.35
C PHE A 6 -23.51 1.88 22.00
N ASP A 7 -22.86 2.85 22.62
CA ASP A 7 -23.08 4.26 22.36
C ASP A 7 -22.12 4.77 21.29
N SER A 8 -22.65 5.26 20.19
CA SER A 8 -21.89 5.80 19.06
C SER A 8 -21.07 7.06 19.37
N GLU A 9 -21.42 7.77 20.45
CA GLU A 9 -20.66 8.96 20.88
C GLU A 9 -19.38 8.59 21.65
N ARG A 10 -19.35 7.41 22.25
CA ARG A 10 -18.24 6.97 23.12
C ARG A 10 -17.41 5.83 22.56
N TYR A 11 -17.98 5.02 21.68
CA TYR A 11 -17.32 3.85 21.12
C TYR A 11 -17.35 3.88 19.61
N ASP A 12 -16.19 3.73 18.99
CA ASP A 12 -16.02 3.64 17.55
C ASP A 12 -15.06 2.50 17.20
N LEU A 13 -15.62 1.41 16.67
CA LEU A 13 -14.87 0.26 16.17
C LEU A 13 -14.11 0.58 14.88
N SER A 14 -14.47 1.65 14.17
CA SER A 14 -14.14 1.98 12.80
C SER A 14 -14.65 0.95 11.77
N ALA A 15 -14.67 1.35 10.50
CA ALA A 15 -15.04 0.44 9.41
C ALA A 15 -14.05 -0.73 9.29
N VAL A 16 -12.76 -0.46 9.50
CA VAL A 16 -11.71 -1.49 9.45
C VAL A 16 -11.92 -2.54 10.54
N GLY A 17 -12.20 -2.12 11.78
CA GLY A 17 -12.47 -3.04 12.88
C GLY A 17 -13.71 -3.90 12.63
N ARG A 18 -14.78 -3.30 12.05
CA ARG A 18 -16.00 -4.06 11.69
C ARG A 18 -15.71 -5.11 10.63
N VAL A 19 -15.02 -4.75 9.55
CA VAL A 19 -14.66 -5.70 8.48
C VAL A 19 -13.79 -6.85 9.01
N LYS A 20 -12.79 -6.53 9.83
CA LYS A 20 -11.94 -7.56 10.46
C LYS A 20 -12.73 -8.49 11.37
N MET A 21 -13.62 -7.96 12.19
CA MET A 21 -14.48 -8.75 13.07
C MET A 21 -15.41 -9.66 12.28
N ASN A 22 -16.04 -9.13 11.22
CA ASN A 22 -16.91 -9.91 10.34
C ASN A 22 -16.14 -11.06 9.68
N MET A 23 -14.93 -10.79 9.15
CA MET A 23 -14.11 -11.81 8.49
C MET A 23 -13.66 -12.92 9.45
N ARG A 24 -13.27 -12.54 10.69
CA ARG A 24 -12.73 -13.50 11.68
C ARG A 24 -13.81 -14.34 12.35
N LEU A 25 -14.94 -13.74 12.64
CA LEU A 25 -16.04 -14.36 13.39
C LEU A 25 -17.20 -14.84 12.49
N GLU A 26 -17.04 -14.73 11.16
CA GLU A 26 -18.06 -15.08 10.16
C GLU A 26 -19.41 -14.38 10.45
N LEU A 27 -19.35 -13.09 10.78
CA LEU A 27 -20.52 -12.27 11.09
C LEU A 27 -20.99 -11.51 9.85
N ASP A 28 -22.30 -11.40 9.70
CA ASP A 28 -22.93 -10.65 8.63
C ASP A 28 -23.48 -9.29 9.16
N ALA A 29 -22.57 -8.41 9.53
CA ALA A 29 -22.91 -7.06 9.97
C ALA A 29 -22.51 -6.04 8.91
N PRO A 30 -23.34 -5.00 8.64
CA PRO A 30 -22.99 -3.97 7.66
C PRO A 30 -21.74 -3.18 8.11
N ASP A 31 -20.87 -2.84 7.17
CA ASP A 31 -19.62 -2.10 7.39
C ASP A 31 -19.84 -0.72 8.02
N THR A 32 -21.06 -0.18 7.87
CA THR A 32 -21.47 1.11 8.45
C THR A 32 -21.72 1.05 9.95
N MET A 33 -21.86 -0.15 10.51
CA MET A 33 -22.11 -0.32 11.94
C MET A 33 -20.80 -0.23 12.75
N ARG A 34 -20.59 0.91 13.38
CA ARG A 34 -19.35 1.25 14.09
C ARG A 34 -19.36 0.96 15.58
N VAL A 35 -20.50 0.50 16.13
CA VAL A 35 -20.65 0.10 17.54
C VAL A 35 -20.75 -1.41 17.67
N LEU A 36 -20.42 -1.94 18.83
CA LEU A 36 -20.57 -3.37 19.12
C LEU A 36 -22.05 -3.76 19.20
N ARG A 37 -22.34 -5.02 18.89
CA ARG A 37 -23.61 -5.69 19.15
C ARG A 37 -23.43 -6.76 20.23
N LYS A 38 -24.53 -7.18 20.84
CA LYS A 38 -24.50 -8.30 21.79
C LYS A 38 -23.99 -9.59 21.15
N ASP A 39 -24.40 -9.84 19.90
CA ASP A 39 -23.98 -11.00 19.10
C ASP A 39 -22.46 -11.00 18.84
N ASP A 40 -21.87 -9.83 18.62
CA ASP A 40 -20.41 -9.69 18.43
C ASP A 40 -19.66 -10.15 19.68
N ILE A 41 -20.13 -9.75 20.88
CA ILE A 41 -19.52 -10.13 22.16
C ILE A 41 -19.66 -11.63 22.38
N LEU A 42 -20.82 -12.20 22.11
CA LEU A 42 -21.06 -13.64 22.24
C LEU A 42 -20.17 -14.45 21.28
N ALA A 43 -20.01 -13.99 20.04
CA ALA A 43 -19.15 -14.63 19.06
C ALA A 43 -17.67 -14.59 19.49
N VAL A 44 -17.19 -13.44 20.00
CA VAL A 44 -15.83 -13.32 20.55
C VAL A 44 -15.60 -14.28 21.71
N VAL A 45 -16.52 -14.31 22.68
CA VAL A 45 -16.40 -15.22 23.84
C VAL A 45 -16.43 -16.67 23.41
N LYS A 46 -17.30 -17.05 22.46
CA LYS A 46 -17.34 -18.41 21.88
C LYS A 46 -15.99 -18.76 21.25
N THR A 47 -15.45 -17.90 20.41
CA THR A 47 -14.14 -18.13 19.75
C THR A 47 -13.01 -18.29 20.75
N LEU A 48 -13.00 -17.48 21.83
CA LEU A 48 -12.00 -17.60 22.91
C LEU A 48 -12.11 -18.96 23.64
N VAL A 49 -13.33 -19.44 23.91
CA VAL A 49 -13.56 -20.75 24.51
C VAL A 49 -13.13 -21.88 23.59
N ASP A 50 -13.48 -21.78 22.29
CA ASP A 50 -13.08 -22.75 21.29
C ASP A 50 -11.55 -22.84 21.16
N LEU A 51 -10.84 -21.70 21.14
CA LEU A 51 -9.36 -21.64 21.15
C LEU A 51 -8.76 -22.27 22.40
N ARG A 52 -9.34 -21.99 23.59
CA ARG A 52 -8.91 -22.61 24.83
C ARG A 52 -9.06 -24.13 24.79
N ASP A 53 -10.10 -24.61 24.17
CA ASP A 53 -10.40 -26.04 24.03
C ASP A 53 -9.64 -26.71 22.86
N GLY A 54 -8.72 -25.97 22.24
CA GLY A 54 -7.86 -26.46 21.14
C GLY A 54 -8.57 -26.51 19.77
N LYS A 55 -9.71 -25.83 19.63
CA LYS A 55 -10.44 -25.71 18.36
C LYS A 55 -10.10 -24.39 17.69
N GLY A 56 -9.56 -24.45 16.46
CA GLY A 56 -9.16 -23.29 15.69
C GLY A 56 -7.69 -22.93 15.88
N GLU A 57 -7.24 -21.89 15.19
CA GLU A 57 -5.86 -21.44 15.17
C GLU A 57 -5.75 -20.02 15.73
N ILE A 58 -4.63 -19.76 16.42
CA ILE A 58 -4.30 -18.41 16.92
C ILE A 58 -3.89 -17.55 15.73
N ASP A 59 -4.35 -16.28 15.71
CA ASP A 59 -3.99 -15.35 14.67
C ASP A 59 -2.49 -15.06 14.66
N ASP A 60 -1.89 -15.16 13.47
CA ASP A 60 -0.52 -14.72 13.26
C ASP A 60 -0.47 -13.19 13.17
N ILE A 61 0.36 -12.59 14.02
CA ILE A 61 0.54 -11.13 14.12
C ILE A 61 1.19 -10.57 12.85
N ASP A 62 2.10 -11.33 12.23
CA ASP A 62 2.86 -10.88 11.07
C ASP A 62 2.13 -11.11 9.73
N HIS A 63 1.01 -11.78 9.76
CA HIS A 63 0.15 -11.98 8.61
C HIS A 63 -0.37 -10.64 8.06
N LEU A 64 -0.23 -10.37 6.75
CA LEU A 64 -0.68 -9.11 6.13
C LEU A 64 -2.20 -8.88 6.16
N GLY A 65 -2.97 -9.90 6.46
CA GLY A 65 -4.39 -9.76 6.82
C GLY A 65 -4.61 -9.10 8.17
N ASN A 66 -3.63 -9.11 9.08
CA ASN A 66 -3.68 -8.50 10.41
C ASN A 66 -2.90 -7.18 10.48
N ARG A 67 -1.98 -6.95 9.53
CA ARG A 67 -1.19 -5.72 9.41
C ARG A 67 -1.71 -4.89 8.24
N ARG A 68 -2.08 -3.65 8.51
CA ARG A 68 -2.56 -2.73 7.49
C ARG A 68 -1.60 -1.55 7.29
N VAL A 69 -1.66 -0.95 6.13
CA VAL A 69 -0.91 0.25 5.78
C VAL A 69 -1.77 1.47 6.08
N ARG A 70 -1.19 2.45 6.77
CA ARG A 70 -1.78 3.78 6.92
C ARG A 70 -1.18 4.70 5.85
N SER A 71 -2.02 5.18 4.96
CA SER A 71 -1.61 6.16 3.95
C SER A 71 -1.39 7.54 4.57
N VAL A 72 -0.76 8.44 3.81
CA VAL A 72 -0.54 9.82 4.25
C VAL A 72 -1.85 10.55 4.58
N GLY A 73 -2.94 10.26 3.85
CA GLY A 73 -4.25 10.84 4.11
C GLY A 73 -4.78 10.52 5.50
N GLU A 74 -4.69 9.26 5.94
CA GLU A 74 -5.11 8.83 7.27
C GLU A 74 -4.24 9.45 8.38
N LEU A 75 -2.92 9.47 8.18
CA LEU A 75 -2.00 10.08 9.15
C LEU A 75 -2.25 11.59 9.31
N MET A 76 -2.50 12.26 8.20
CA MET A 76 -2.81 13.69 8.19
C MET A 76 -4.19 13.96 8.81
N GLU A 77 -5.20 13.13 8.53
CA GLU A 77 -6.53 13.23 9.15
C GLU A 77 -6.44 13.15 10.67
N ASN A 78 -5.70 12.17 11.20
CA ASN A 78 -5.52 12.00 12.63
C ASN A 78 -4.87 13.24 13.27
N GLN A 79 -3.86 13.80 12.62
CA GLN A 79 -3.19 15.01 13.11
C GLN A 79 -4.08 16.26 13.01
N TYR A 80 -4.85 16.37 11.93
CA TYR A 80 -5.82 17.46 11.76
C TYR A 80 -6.92 17.40 12.83
N ARG A 81 -7.40 16.20 13.15
CA ARG A 81 -8.36 15.97 14.24
C ARG A 81 -7.85 16.47 15.58
N VAL A 82 -6.56 16.25 15.89
CA VAL A 82 -5.92 16.80 17.09
C VAL A 82 -5.94 18.33 17.07
N GLY A 83 -5.65 18.94 15.90
CA GLY A 83 -5.73 20.37 15.70
C GLY A 83 -7.12 20.94 15.91
N LEU A 84 -8.17 20.26 15.42
CA LEU A 84 -9.58 20.63 15.65
C LEU A 84 -9.98 20.54 17.12
N LEU A 85 -9.57 19.51 17.84
CA LEU A 85 -9.82 19.37 19.28
C LEU A 85 -9.16 20.47 20.10
N ARG A 86 -7.94 20.91 19.72
CA ARG A 86 -7.28 22.07 20.34
C ARG A 86 -8.05 23.36 20.06
N MET A 87 -8.55 23.53 18.83
CA MET A 87 -9.38 24.67 18.44
C MET A 87 -10.71 24.69 19.20
N GLU A 88 -11.39 23.55 19.31
CA GLU A 88 -12.63 23.41 20.07
C GLU A 88 -12.47 23.82 21.54
N ARG A 89 -11.38 23.37 22.20
CA ARG A 89 -11.09 23.76 23.58
C ARG A 89 -10.90 25.28 23.71
N ALA A 90 -10.14 25.88 22.79
CA ALA A 90 -9.90 27.32 22.79
C ALA A 90 -11.19 28.13 22.55
N ILE A 91 -12.11 27.63 21.72
CA ILE A 91 -13.41 28.26 21.49
C ILE A 91 -14.26 28.17 22.76
N LYS A 92 -14.32 27.00 23.43
CA LYS A 92 -15.08 26.80 24.68
C LYS A 92 -14.55 27.74 25.80
N GLU A 93 -13.24 27.87 25.92
CA GLU A 93 -12.60 28.82 26.85
C GLU A 93 -13.01 30.27 26.57
N ARG A 94 -12.95 30.70 25.32
CA ARG A 94 -13.37 32.05 24.93
C ARG A 94 -14.86 32.29 25.18
N MET A 95 -15.72 31.33 24.83
CA MET A 95 -17.16 31.44 25.06
C MET A 95 -17.50 31.59 26.56
N SER A 96 -16.70 31.00 27.45
CA SER A 96 -16.91 31.17 28.92
C SER A 96 -16.41 32.50 29.47
N SER A 97 -15.54 33.21 28.73
CA SER A 97 -14.93 34.48 29.19
C SER A 97 -15.51 35.74 28.56
N VAL A 98 -16.36 35.62 27.55
CA VAL A 98 -16.89 36.74 26.76
C VAL A 98 -18.41 36.73 26.77
N ASP A 99 -19.05 37.90 26.68
CA ASP A 99 -20.48 38.07 26.61
C ASP A 99 -21.00 37.60 25.24
N ILE A 100 -21.83 36.53 25.25
CA ILE A 100 -22.31 35.82 24.06
C ILE A 100 -23.18 36.72 23.17
N ASP A 101 -23.89 37.71 23.77
CA ASP A 101 -24.82 38.57 23.00
C ASP A 101 -24.12 39.59 22.09
N THR A 102 -22.83 39.84 22.33
CA THR A 102 -22.06 40.88 21.59
C THR A 102 -21.00 40.32 20.66
N VAL A 103 -20.68 39.02 20.73
CA VAL A 103 -19.55 38.40 20.02
C VAL A 103 -19.95 37.81 18.68
N MET A 104 -19.18 38.11 17.65
CA MET A 104 -19.33 37.48 16.34
C MET A 104 -18.60 36.15 16.29
N PRO A 105 -19.07 35.12 15.54
CA PRO A 105 -18.42 33.82 15.42
C PRO A 105 -16.95 33.91 14.95
N GLN A 106 -16.61 34.93 14.16
CA GLN A 106 -15.25 35.18 13.65
C GLN A 106 -14.26 35.53 14.77
N ASP A 107 -14.75 36.16 15.85
CA ASP A 107 -13.90 36.54 17.00
C ASP A 107 -13.60 35.35 17.91
N LEU A 108 -14.48 34.32 17.89
CA LEU A 108 -14.32 33.09 18.67
C LEU A 108 -13.41 32.08 17.98
N ILE A 109 -13.49 32.01 16.64
CA ILE A 109 -12.80 30.97 15.88
C ILE A 109 -11.37 31.41 15.53
N ASN A 110 -10.40 30.58 15.91
CA ASN A 110 -9.01 30.75 15.55
C ASN A 110 -8.51 29.51 14.80
N ALA A 111 -8.16 29.64 13.54
CA ALA A 111 -7.67 28.54 12.71
C ALA A 111 -6.18 28.16 12.97
N LYS A 112 -5.45 28.97 13.74
CA LYS A 112 -4.01 28.74 14.02
C LYS A 112 -3.71 27.37 14.60
N PRO A 113 -4.46 26.81 15.56
CA PRO A 113 -4.19 25.47 16.12
C PRO A 113 -4.26 24.35 15.10
N ALA A 114 -5.23 24.39 14.17
CA ALA A 114 -5.35 23.41 13.09
C ALA A 114 -4.19 23.54 12.09
N ALA A 115 -3.87 24.78 11.66
CA ALA A 115 -2.73 25.04 10.77
C ALA A 115 -1.40 24.63 11.42
N ALA A 116 -1.23 24.87 12.73
CA ALA A 116 -0.04 24.47 13.47
C ALA A 116 0.11 22.94 13.54
N ALA A 117 -0.98 22.20 13.76
CA ALA A 117 -0.96 20.73 13.79
C ALA A 117 -0.55 20.13 12.44
N VAL A 118 -1.07 20.66 11.33
CA VAL A 118 -0.67 20.23 9.98
C VAL A 118 0.80 20.54 9.71
N ARG A 119 1.25 21.72 10.08
CA ARG A 119 2.67 22.14 9.92
C ARG A 119 3.60 21.26 10.79
N GLU A 120 3.21 20.93 12.00
CA GLU A 120 3.92 20.02 12.90
C GLU A 120 4.07 18.62 12.28
N PHE A 121 3.01 18.10 11.65
CA PHE A 121 3.05 16.81 10.97
C PHE A 121 4.09 16.80 9.84
N PHE A 122 4.02 17.76 8.90
CA PHE A 122 4.95 17.79 7.76
C PHE A 122 6.38 18.20 8.13
N GLY A 123 6.58 18.95 9.21
CA GLY A 123 7.90 19.44 9.63
C GLY A 123 8.64 18.53 10.62
N SER A 124 7.92 17.78 11.45
CA SER A 124 8.53 17.05 12.58
C SER A 124 8.22 15.56 12.60
N SER A 125 7.30 15.06 11.77
CA SER A 125 6.96 13.64 11.76
C SER A 125 8.11 12.81 11.20
N GLN A 126 8.40 11.67 11.82
CA GLN A 126 9.37 10.69 11.33
C GLN A 126 9.01 10.14 9.94
N LEU A 127 7.73 10.10 9.61
CA LEU A 127 7.22 9.58 8.33
C LEU A 127 7.22 10.63 7.21
N SER A 128 7.27 11.93 7.56
CA SER A 128 7.46 13.02 6.61
C SER A 128 8.96 13.22 6.41
N GLN A 129 9.46 12.80 5.26
CA GLN A 129 10.89 12.81 4.95
C GLN A 129 11.18 13.66 3.72
N PHE A 130 12.40 14.16 3.62
CA PHE A 130 12.89 14.78 2.41
C PHE A 130 12.94 13.72 1.30
N MET A 131 12.39 14.04 0.12
CA MET A 131 12.32 13.07 -0.98
C MET A 131 13.71 12.75 -1.52
N ASP A 132 14.02 11.48 -1.65
CA ASP A 132 15.22 11.02 -2.35
C ASP A 132 15.02 11.27 -3.84
N GLN A 133 15.80 12.20 -4.40
CA GLN A 133 15.63 12.75 -5.73
C GLN A 133 16.92 12.64 -6.57
N THR A 134 17.74 11.62 -6.32
CA THR A 134 18.98 11.39 -7.06
C THR A 134 18.71 11.06 -8.52
N ASN A 135 17.70 10.22 -8.77
CA ASN A 135 17.23 9.83 -10.11
C ASN A 135 15.72 9.54 -10.09
N PRO A 136 15.06 9.40 -11.25
CA PRO A 136 13.62 9.11 -11.29
C PRO A 136 13.21 7.83 -10.56
N LEU A 137 14.06 6.81 -10.56
CA LEU A 137 13.79 5.56 -9.85
C LEU A 137 13.80 5.74 -8.33
N SER A 138 14.71 6.56 -7.80
CA SER A 138 14.78 6.85 -6.36
C SER A 138 13.52 7.55 -5.86
N GLU A 139 12.94 8.44 -6.65
CA GLU A 139 11.67 9.10 -6.33
C GLU A 139 10.51 8.11 -6.23
N ILE A 140 10.35 7.21 -7.22
CA ILE A 140 9.29 6.21 -7.23
C ILE A 140 9.44 5.25 -6.05
N THR A 141 10.63 4.74 -5.84
CA THR A 141 10.89 3.77 -4.75
C THR A 141 10.67 4.40 -3.38
N HIS A 142 11.00 5.68 -3.21
CA HIS A 142 10.73 6.41 -1.98
C HIS A 142 9.22 6.57 -1.72
N LYS A 143 8.45 6.92 -2.76
CA LYS A 143 6.99 7.07 -2.67
C LYS A 143 6.24 5.74 -2.41
N ARG A 144 6.82 4.61 -2.81
CA ARG A 144 6.27 3.26 -2.63
C ARG A 144 6.82 2.54 -1.39
N ARG A 145 7.51 3.23 -0.51
CA ARG A 145 8.13 2.64 0.68
C ARG A 145 7.11 2.40 1.78
N LEU A 146 7.22 1.24 2.42
CA LEU A 146 6.45 0.83 3.58
C LEU A 146 7.36 0.84 4.81
N SER A 147 7.02 1.63 5.82
CA SER A 147 7.79 1.70 7.07
C SER A 147 6.99 1.07 8.21
N ALA A 148 7.61 0.19 8.98
CA ALA A 148 7.05 -0.34 10.23
C ALA A 148 7.30 0.59 11.41
N LEU A 149 8.12 1.64 11.22
CA LEU A 149 8.50 2.63 12.24
C LEU A 149 7.52 3.79 12.28
N GLY A 150 7.62 4.60 13.32
CA GLY A 150 6.89 5.86 13.44
C GLY A 150 5.73 5.83 14.43
N PRO A 151 4.87 6.85 14.47
CA PRO A 151 3.76 6.95 15.41
C PRO A 151 2.78 5.78 15.24
N GLY A 152 2.57 5.02 16.32
CA GLY A 152 1.72 3.82 16.30
C GLY A 152 2.36 2.59 15.67
N GLY A 153 3.64 2.65 15.30
CA GLY A 153 4.45 1.54 14.81
C GLY A 153 5.44 1.01 15.84
N LEU A 154 6.44 0.27 15.35
CA LEU A 154 7.50 -0.32 16.15
C LEU A 154 8.65 0.66 16.39
N THR A 155 9.43 0.41 17.45
CA THR A 155 10.75 1.03 17.63
C THR A 155 11.82 0.02 17.22
N ARG A 156 12.98 0.52 16.76
CA ARG A 156 14.09 -0.35 16.30
C ARG A 156 14.53 -1.35 17.35
N GLU A 157 14.60 -0.91 18.61
CA GLU A 157 15.08 -1.72 19.73
C GLU A 157 14.09 -2.83 20.12
N ARG A 158 12.80 -2.61 19.87
CA ARG A 158 11.72 -3.58 20.19
C ARG A 158 11.39 -4.52 19.05
N ALA A 159 11.91 -4.28 17.86
CA ALA A 159 11.67 -5.13 16.71
C ALA A 159 12.56 -6.37 16.75
N GLY A 160 11.97 -7.52 17.05
CA GLY A 160 12.61 -8.83 16.99
C GLY A 160 12.89 -9.31 15.56
N PHE A 161 13.45 -10.49 15.42
CA PHE A 161 13.72 -11.11 14.11
C PHE A 161 12.42 -11.46 13.37
N GLU A 162 11.40 -11.93 14.07
CA GLU A 162 10.12 -12.36 13.48
C GLU A 162 9.46 -11.27 12.62
N VAL A 163 9.47 -10.02 13.10
CA VAL A 163 8.89 -8.87 12.37
C VAL A 163 9.72 -8.48 11.14
N ARG A 164 11.01 -8.84 11.12
CA ARG A 164 11.96 -8.50 10.04
C ARG A 164 12.02 -9.57 8.94
N ASP A 165 11.52 -10.76 9.23
CA ASP A 165 11.53 -11.89 8.31
C ASP A 165 10.49 -11.72 7.19
N VAL A 166 10.68 -12.49 6.13
CA VAL A 166 9.74 -12.56 5.01
C VAL A 166 8.63 -13.55 5.36
N HIS A 167 7.40 -13.05 5.41
CA HIS A 167 6.22 -13.86 5.65
C HIS A 167 5.63 -14.40 4.34
N PRO A 168 5.02 -15.59 4.27
CA PRO A 168 4.39 -16.12 3.05
C PRO A 168 3.35 -15.19 2.43
N THR A 169 2.61 -14.41 3.24
CA THR A 169 1.63 -13.42 2.77
C THR A 169 2.24 -12.20 2.10
N HIS A 170 3.57 -12.02 2.15
CA HIS A 170 4.27 -10.96 1.42
C HIS A 170 4.25 -11.19 -0.10
N TYR A 171 3.99 -12.41 -0.55
CA TYR A 171 3.96 -12.73 -1.96
C TYR A 171 3.02 -11.80 -2.75
N GLY A 172 3.56 -11.15 -3.78
CA GLY A 172 2.82 -10.21 -4.62
C GLY A 172 2.41 -8.90 -3.95
N ARG A 173 2.76 -8.66 -2.67
CA ARG A 173 2.40 -7.47 -1.89
C ARG A 173 3.60 -6.66 -1.45
N ILE A 174 4.58 -7.32 -0.85
CA ILE A 174 5.81 -6.71 -0.36
C ILE A 174 6.99 -7.40 -1.02
N CYS A 175 7.93 -6.62 -1.55
CA CYS A 175 9.13 -7.19 -2.16
C CYS A 175 9.99 -7.89 -1.10
N PRO A 176 10.38 -9.16 -1.31
CA PRO A 176 11.24 -9.88 -0.38
C PRO A 176 12.72 -9.47 -0.46
N ILE A 177 13.11 -8.73 -1.50
CA ILE A 177 14.50 -8.39 -1.81
C ILE A 177 14.83 -6.98 -1.37
N GLU A 178 14.01 -5.99 -1.70
CA GLU A 178 14.31 -4.57 -1.49
C GLU A 178 14.06 -4.16 -0.04
N THR A 179 15.13 -4.03 0.73
CA THR A 179 15.14 -3.51 2.10
C THR A 179 16.48 -2.79 2.35
N PRO A 180 16.56 -1.82 3.25
CA PRO A 180 17.85 -1.23 3.63
C PRO A 180 18.79 -2.24 4.28
N GLU A 181 20.08 -2.02 4.11
CA GLU A 181 21.12 -2.73 4.85
C GLU A 181 21.36 -2.03 6.20
N GLY A 182 21.49 -2.79 7.27
CA GLY A 182 21.80 -2.26 8.60
C GLY A 182 20.64 -2.34 9.60
N PRO A 183 20.52 -1.39 10.56
CA PRO A 183 19.60 -1.49 11.69
C PRO A 183 18.11 -1.54 11.31
N ASN A 184 17.76 -1.04 10.13
CA ASN A 184 16.40 -0.97 9.63
C ASN A 184 16.03 -2.13 8.68
N ILE A 185 16.88 -3.17 8.59
CA ILE A 185 16.59 -4.33 7.73
C ILE A 185 15.24 -4.97 8.12
N GLY A 186 14.41 -5.25 7.12
CA GLY A 186 13.09 -5.84 7.31
C GLY A 186 12.03 -4.91 7.92
N LEU A 187 12.41 -3.73 8.44
CA LEU A 187 11.47 -2.75 9.00
C LEU A 187 11.03 -1.71 7.96
N ILE A 188 11.83 -1.50 6.94
CA ILE A 188 11.51 -0.63 5.82
C ILE A 188 11.51 -1.50 4.57
N ASN A 189 10.34 -1.67 3.98
CA ASN A 189 10.11 -2.51 2.83
C ASN A 189 9.55 -1.71 1.66
N SER A 190 9.50 -2.30 0.48
CA SER A 190 8.91 -1.70 -0.70
C SER A 190 7.67 -2.46 -1.16
N LEU A 191 6.66 -1.73 -1.60
CA LEU A 191 5.46 -2.30 -2.18
C LEU A 191 5.80 -3.03 -3.50
N ALA A 192 5.25 -4.21 -3.71
CA ALA A 192 5.42 -4.97 -4.94
C ALA A 192 4.84 -4.21 -6.15
N THR A 193 5.33 -4.53 -7.35
CA THR A 193 5.08 -3.76 -8.58
C THR A 193 3.59 -3.55 -8.86
N PHE A 194 2.77 -4.59 -8.76
CA PHE A 194 1.34 -4.54 -9.08
C PHE A 194 0.44 -4.46 -7.84
N ALA A 195 1.01 -4.44 -6.64
CA ALA A 195 0.26 -4.34 -5.40
C ALA A 195 -0.37 -2.95 -5.25
N ARG A 196 -1.54 -2.92 -4.65
CA ARG A 196 -2.23 -1.69 -4.26
C ARG A 196 -2.76 -1.79 -2.82
N VAL A 197 -3.05 -0.66 -2.22
CA VAL A 197 -3.67 -0.56 -0.91
C VAL A 197 -5.16 -0.32 -1.09
N ASN A 198 -6.00 -1.14 -0.45
CA ASN A 198 -7.45 -0.98 -0.51
C ASN A 198 -7.96 0.14 0.40
N LYS A 199 -9.28 0.43 0.36
CA LYS A 199 -9.93 1.46 1.16
C LYS A 199 -9.80 1.27 2.69
N TYR A 200 -9.50 0.05 3.12
CA TYR A 200 -9.30 -0.29 4.54
C TYR A 200 -7.83 -0.29 4.98
N GLY A 201 -6.91 -0.12 4.04
CA GLY A 201 -5.47 -0.14 4.28
C GLY A 201 -4.80 -1.51 4.09
N PHE A 202 -5.51 -2.55 3.69
CA PHE A 202 -4.89 -3.85 3.38
C PHE A 202 -4.28 -3.85 1.99
N ILE A 203 -3.15 -4.54 1.86
CA ILE A 203 -2.46 -4.66 0.58
C ILE A 203 -3.10 -5.79 -0.22
N GLU A 204 -3.48 -5.49 -1.45
CA GLU A 204 -4.06 -6.42 -2.41
C GLU A 204 -3.11 -6.68 -3.57
N SER A 205 -3.14 -7.90 -4.09
CA SER A 205 -2.39 -8.32 -5.26
C SER A 205 -3.35 -8.76 -6.38
N PRO A 206 -3.03 -8.51 -7.66
CA PRO A 206 -3.87 -8.91 -8.78
C PRO A 206 -3.64 -10.36 -9.16
N TYR A 207 -4.73 -11.05 -9.47
CA TYR A 207 -4.73 -12.42 -9.99
C TYR A 207 -5.73 -12.55 -11.13
N ARG A 208 -5.45 -13.41 -12.10
CA ARG A 208 -6.41 -13.77 -13.15
C ARG A 208 -7.26 -14.94 -12.67
N LYS A 209 -8.54 -14.85 -12.88
CA LYS A 209 -9.50 -15.90 -12.53
C LYS A 209 -9.39 -17.08 -13.49
N VAL A 210 -9.43 -18.28 -12.94
CA VAL A 210 -9.48 -19.53 -13.69
C VAL A 210 -10.88 -20.14 -13.56
N VAL A 211 -11.50 -20.50 -14.67
CA VAL A 211 -12.82 -21.14 -14.70
C VAL A 211 -12.74 -22.40 -15.55
N ASN A 212 -13.06 -23.54 -14.97
CA ASN A 212 -12.98 -24.85 -15.64
C ASN A 212 -11.62 -25.11 -16.30
N SER A 213 -10.55 -24.89 -15.55
CA SER A 213 -9.14 -25.00 -15.98
C SER A 213 -8.76 -24.03 -17.09
N LYS A 214 -9.60 -23.05 -17.44
CA LYS A 214 -9.30 -22.01 -18.44
C LYS A 214 -9.01 -20.70 -17.76
N VAL A 215 -7.88 -20.10 -18.10
CA VAL A 215 -7.47 -18.75 -17.65
C VAL A 215 -8.32 -17.71 -18.36
N THR A 216 -8.94 -16.83 -17.58
CA THR A 216 -9.73 -15.71 -18.10
C THR A 216 -8.90 -14.43 -18.08
N ASP A 217 -9.34 -13.39 -18.82
CA ASP A 217 -8.72 -12.06 -18.79
C ASP A 217 -9.25 -11.20 -17.62
N GLU A 218 -10.17 -11.75 -16.82
CA GLU A 218 -10.69 -11.09 -15.64
C GLU A 218 -9.61 -11.03 -14.55
N VAL A 219 -9.19 -9.81 -14.17
CA VAL A 219 -8.23 -9.57 -13.10
C VAL A 219 -8.97 -9.17 -11.84
N VAL A 220 -8.76 -9.95 -10.78
CA VAL A 220 -9.34 -9.71 -9.44
C VAL A 220 -8.22 -9.37 -8.48
N TYR A 221 -8.43 -8.36 -7.65
CA TYR A 221 -7.51 -8.02 -6.57
C TYR A 221 -7.94 -8.72 -5.29
N LEU A 222 -7.05 -9.51 -4.72
CA LEU A 222 -7.32 -10.27 -3.50
C LEU A 222 -6.44 -9.76 -2.35
N SER A 223 -7.05 -9.63 -1.18
CA SER A 223 -6.33 -9.43 0.07
C SER A 223 -5.65 -10.73 0.53
N ALA A 224 -4.71 -10.64 1.47
CA ALA A 224 -4.02 -11.82 1.99
C ALA A 224 -4.98 -12.85 2.62
N MET A 225 -6.04 -12.38 3.27
CA MET A 225 -7.05 -13.26 3.90
C MET A 225 -7.92 -14.00 2.88
N GLU A 226 -8.24 -13.34 1.76
CA GLU A 226 -9.02 -13.94 0.67
C GLU A 226 -8.18 -14.94 -0.11
N GLU A 227 -6.92 -14.59 -0.42
CA GLU A 227 -6.00 -15.47 -1.15
C GLU A 227 -5.81 -16.82 -0.48
N MET A 228 -5.70 -16.88 0.85
CA MET A 228 -5.50 -18.12 1.60
C MET A 228 -6.62 -19.17 1.42
N ARG A 229 -7.79 -18.74 0.96
CA ARG A 229 -8.95 -19.61 0.72
C ARG A 229 -8.94 -20.26 -0.65
N HIS A 230 -8.02 -19.85 -1.54
CA HIS A 230 -8.00 -20.22 -2.95
C HIS A 230 -6.69 -20.88 -3.36
N HIS A 231 -6.77 -21.78 -4.33
CA HIS A 231 -5.60 -22.34 -4.98
C HIS A 231 -5.11 -21.41 -6.09
N VAL A 232 -3.93 -20.84 -5.89
CA VAL A 232 -3.34 -19.86 -6.82
C VAL A 232 -2.15 -20.47 -7.53
N ALA A 233 -2.26 -20.63 -8.86
CA ALA A 233 -1.16 -21.11 -9.69
C ALA A 233 -0.12 -20.02 -9.96
N GLN A 234 1.12 -20.44 -10.18
CA GLN A 234 2.20 -19.54 -10.55
C GLN A 234 2.06 -19.05 -12.00
N ALA A 235 2.62 -17.87 -12.30
CA ALA A 235 2.56 -17.27 -13.63
C ALA A 235 3.28 -18.10 -14.74
N ASN A 236 4.20 -18.97 -14.33
CA ASN A 236 4.93 -19.87 -15.24
C ASN A 236 4.22 -21.20 -15.52
N ALA A 237 3.02 -21.39 -14.99
CA ALA A 237 2.23 -22.57 -15.31
C ALA A 237 1.98 -22.68 -16.82
N GLU A 238 2.10 -23.88 -17.36
CA GLU A 238 1.90 -24.13 -18.77
C GLU A 238 0.45 -23.94 -19.18
N VAL A 239 0.22 -23.05 -20.15
CA VAL A 239 -1.10 -22.74 -20.68
C VAL A 239 -1.11 -22.99 -22.17
N ASP A 240 -2.08 -23.75 -22.66
CA ASP A 240 -2.31 -24.01 -24.07
C ASP A 240 -2.66 -22.73 -24.85
N ALA A 241 -2.52 -22.79 -26.18
CA ALA A 241 -2.93 -21.71 -27.08
C ALA A 241 -4.42 -21.29 -26.93
N LYS A 242 -5.25 -22.16 -26.35
CA LYS A 242 -6.67 -21.88 -26.03
C LYS A 242 -6.89 -21.30 -24.64
N GLY A 243 -5.81 -21.04 -23.87
CA GLY A 243 -5.90 -20.54 -22.52
C GLY A 243 -6.22 -21.59 -21.45
N LYS A 244 -6.13 -22.88 -21.75
CA LYS A 244 -6.37 -23.94 -20.78
C LYS A 244 -5.05 -24.36 -20.12
N LEU A 245 -5.08 -24.57 -18.80
CA LEU A 245 -3.93 -25.12 -18.07
C LEU A 245 -3.62 -26.53 -18.59
N SER A 246 -2.39 -26.75 -19.04
CA SER A 246 -1.87 -28.03 -19.52
C SER A 246 -1.09 -28.72 -18.42
N GLY A 247 -1.11 -30.05 -18.43
CA GLY A 247 -0.43 -30.88 -17.43
C GLY A 247 -1.37 -31.60 -16.49
N GLU A 248 -0.90 -32.71 -15.93
CA GLU A 248 -1.66 -33.52 -14.96
C GLU A 248 -1.73 -32.82 -13.60
N LEU A 249 -0.66 -32.13 -13.21
CA LEU A 249 -0.52 -31.40 -11.95
C LEU A 249 0.05 -30.01 -12.17
N VAL A 250 -0.47 -29.03 -11.46
CA VAL A 250 -0.04 -27.63 -11.47
C VAL A 250 0.46 -27.25 -10.07
N ILE A 251 1.58 -26.53 -10.01
CA ILE A 251 2.12 -25.98 -8.77
C ILE A 251 1.26 -24.80 -8.34
N CYS A 252 0.65 -24.92 -7.16
CA CYS A 252 -0.22 -23.89 -6.60
C CYS A 252 0.20 -23.53 -5.16
N ARG A 253 -0.10 -22.31 -4.78
CA ARG A 253 -0.06 -21.87 -3.37
C ARG A 253 -1.45 -22.02 -2.78
N PHE A 254 -1.49 -22.53 -1.56
CA PHE A 254 -2.71 -22.61 -0.75
C PHE A 254 -2.34 -22.47 0.73
N ASN A 255 -2.95 -21.56 1.44
CA ASN A 255 -2.72 -21.30 2.87
C ASN A 255 -1.23 -21.16 3.27
N GLY A 256 -0.41 -20.54 2.43
CA GLY A 256 1.03 -20.35 2.67
C GLY A 256 1.91 -21.52 2.22
N ASP A 257 1.34 -22.68 1.92
CA ASP A 257 2.05 -23.86 1.44
C ASP A 257 2.05 -23.97 -0.08
N VAL A 258 3.02 -24.70 -0.62
CA VAL A 258 3.12 -25.01 -2.06
C VAL A 258 2.68 -26.45 -2.28
N LEU A 259 1.62 -26.64 -3.06
CA LEU A 259 1.00 -27.93 -3.33
C LEU A 259 0.93 -28.21 -4.84
N LEU A 260 0.95 -29.48 -5.20
CA LEU A 260 0.63 -29.94 -6.55
C LEU A 260 -0.86 -30.32 -6.60
N VAL A 261 -1.62 -29.64 -7.44
CA VAL A 261 -3.07 -29.88 -7.59
C VAL A 261 -3.44 -30.08 -9.05
N THR A 262 -4.57 -30.77 -9.26
CA THR A 262 -5.12 -30.92 -10.61
C THR A 262 -5.64 -29.60 -11.15
N PRO A 263 -5.56 -29.34 -12.47
CA PRO A 263 -5.98 -28.07 -13.09
C PRO A 263 -7.42 -27.65 -12.75
N ASP A 264 -8.30 -28.60 -12.45
CA ASP A 264 -9.71 -28.31 -12.14
C ASP A 264 -9.92 -27.64 -10.77
N LYS A 265 -8.93 -27.76 -9.87
CA LYS A 265 -8.97 -27.16 -8.53
C LYS A 265 -8.33 -25.78 -8.47
N VAL A 266 -7.76 -25.30 -9.56
CA VAL A 266 -7.10 -24.00 -9.61
C VAL A 266 -8.14 -22.90 -9.74
N ASP A 267 -8.17 -21.97 -8.79
CA ASP A 267 -9.11 -20.85 -8.76
C ASP A 267 -8.55 -19.61 -9.47
N TYR A 268 -7.26 -19.34 -9.25
CA TYR A 268 -6.58 -18.16 -9.76
C TYR A 268 -5.18 -18.50 -10.28
N ILE A 269 -4.64 -17.60 -11.10
CA ILE A 269 -3.25 -17.65 -11.58
C ILE A 269 -2.61 -16.27 -11.45
N ASP A 270 -1.32 -16.23 -11.16
CA ASP A 270 -0.54 -14.99 -11.12
C ASP A 270 -0.58 -14.26 -12.48
N VAL A 271 -0.63 -12.94 -12.45
CA VAL A 271 -0.67 -12.11 -13.67
C VAL A 271 0.68 -12.12 -14.38
N SER A 272 1.77 -12.00 -13.62
CA SER A 272 3.13 -11.93 -14.15
C SER A 272 4.14 -12.30 -13.06
N PRO A 273 5.29 -12.89 -13.40
CA PRO A 273 6.37 -13.13 -12.43
C PRO A 273 6.89 -11.85 -11.77
N LYS A 274 6.79 -10.71 -12.43
CA LYS A 274 7.21 -9.40 -11.91
C LYS A 274 6.38 -8.91 -10.72
N GLN A 275 5.21 -9.51 -10.46
CA GLN A 275 4.39 -9.11 -9.30
C GLN A 275 5.02 -9.47 -7.96
N LEU A 276 5.99 -10.39 -7.92
CA LEU A 276 6.68 -10.78 -6.69
C LEU A 276 7.58 -9.67 -6.14
N VAL A 277 8.20 -8.88 -7.01
CA VAL A 277 9.27 -7.94 -6.70
C VAL A 277 8.82 -6.48 -6.79
N SER A 278 9.60 -5.58 -6.17
CA SER A 278 9.42 -4.14 -6.28
C SER A 278 9.86 -3.60 -7.65
N VAL A 279 9.58 -2.33 -7.90
CA VAL A 279 9.96 -1.67 -9.15
C VAL A 279 11.48 -1.69 -9.35
N ALA A 280 12.27 -1.39 -8.31
CA ALA A 280 13.73 -1.41 -8.41
C ALA A 280 14.28 -2.80 -8.71
N ALA A 281 13.78 -3.83 -8.01
CA ALA A 281 14.19 -5.21 -8.26
C ALA A 281 13.72 -5.71 -9.65
N ALA A 282 12.56 -5.28 -10.13
CA ALA A 282 12.05 -5.66 -11.45
C ALA A 282 12.86 -5.07 -12.62
N LEU A 283 13.72 -4.09 -12.36
CA LEU A 283 14.64 -3.52 -13.36
C LEU A 283 15.99 -4.27 -13.46
N ILE A 284 16.24 -5.25 -12.58
CA ILE A 284 17.46 -6.06 -12.62
C ILE A 284 17.27 -7.14 -13.70
N PRO A 285 18.06 -7.15 -14.79
CA PRO A 285 17.99 -8.20 -15.78
C PRO A 285 18.52 -9.51 -15.20
N PHE A 286 17.91 -10.63 -15.59
CA PHE A 286 18.26 -11.98 -15.13
C PHE A 286 18.22 -12.17 -13.62
N LEU A 287 17.32 -11.49 -12.94
CA LEU A 287 17.17 -11.53 -11.49
C LEU A 287 16.97 -12.95 -10.95
N GLU A 288 16.31 -13.81 -11.72
CA GLU A 288 16.07 -15.22 -11.38
C GLU A 288 17.34 -16.05 -11.21
N ASN A 289 18.46 -15.61 -11.78
CA ASN A 289 19.77 -16.26 -11.69
C ASN A 289 20.67 -15.64 -10.63
N ASP A 290 20.20 -14.61 -9.93
CA ASP A 290 20.99 -13.88 -8.95
C ASP A 290 20.69 -14.34 -7.52
N ASP A 291 21.69 -14.29 -6.63
CA ASP A 291 21.49 -14.48 -5.20
C ASP A 291 20.71 -13.30 -4.60
N ALA A 292 19.78 -13.60 -3.69
CA ALA A 292 18.93 -12.59 -3.07
C ALA A 292 19.72 -11.49 -2.36
N ASN A 293 20.85 -11.82 -1.70
CA ASN A 293 21.70 -10.84 -1.03
C ASN A 293 22.32 -9.85 -2.02
N ARG A 294 22.77 -10.34 -3.18
CA ARG A 294 23.35 -9.47 -4.21
C ARG A 294 22.29 -8.66 -4.94
N ALA A 295 21.11 -9.22 -5.16
CA ALA A 295 19.96 -8.50 -5.70
C ALA A 295 19.52 -7.35 -4.76
N LEU A 296 19.52 -7.54 -3.45
CA LEU A 296 19.28 -6.52 -2.44
C LEU A 296 20.28 -5.36 -2.57
N MET A 297 21.57 -5.67 -2.61
CA MET A 297 22.62 -4.66 -2.79
C MET A 297 22.45 -3.93 -4.14
N GLY A 298 22.20 -4.66 -5.23
CA GLY A 298 21.98 -4.11 -6.56
C GLY A 298 20.79 -3.16 -6.63
N SER A 299 19.65 -3.54 -6.06
CA SER A 299 18.46 -2.67 -6.01
C SER A 299 18.69 -1.39 -5.22
N ASN A 300 19.44 -1.47 -4.10
CA ASN A 300 19.83 -0.31 -3.31
C ASN A 300 20.79 0.61 -4.09
N MET A 301 21.76 0.05 -4.81
CA MET A 301 22.73 0.83 -5.60
C MET A 301 22.08 1.49 -6.83
N GLN A 302 21.09 0.89 -7.48
CA GLN A 302 20.36 1.52 -8.59
C GLN A 302 19.73 2.86 -8.17
N ARG A 303 19.26 2.99 -6.94
CA ARG A 303 18.68 4.23 -6.42
C ARG A 303 19.70 5.35 -6.18
N GLN A 304 20.97 5.01 -6.07
CA GLN A 304 22.09 5.94 -5.82
C GLN A 304 22.76 6.40 -7.13
N ALA A 305 22.38 5.82 -8.27
CA ALA A 305 22.97 6.15 -9.56
C ALA A 305 22.66 7.60 -9.96
N VAL A 306 23.69 8.34 -10.30
CA VAL A 306 23.55 9.73 -10.78
C VAL A 306 23.23 9.73 -12.27
N PRO A 307 22.21 10.49 -12.72
CA PRO A 307 21.92 10.64 -14.15
C PRO A 307 23.10 11.23 -14.90
N LEU A 308 23.44 10.64 -16.04
CA LEU A 308 24.52 11.12 -16.88
C LEU A 308 24.02 12.25 -17.79
N ILE A 309 24.94 13.15 -18.18
CA ILE A 309 24.64 14.24 -19.14
C ILE A 309 24.13 13.68 -20.48
N LYS A 310 24.74 12.60 -20.94
CA LYS A 310 24.28 11.84 -22.10
C LYS A 310 23.81 10.46 -21.62
N ALA A 311 22.51 10.29 -21.53
CA ALA A 311 21.91 9.01 -21.19
C ALA A 311 21.81 8.12 -22.44
N GLU A 312 22.06 6.82 -22.27
CA GLU A 312 21.93 5.81 -23.31
C GLU A 312 20.95 4.73 -22.85
N ALA A 313 20.25 4.13 -23.79
CA ALA A 313 19.37 3.02 -23.49
C ALA A 313 20.17 1.78 -23.10
N PRO A 314 19.73 0.98 -22.11
CA PRO A 314 20.43 -0.25 -21.74
C PRO A 314 20.39 -1.26 -22.89
N LEU A 315 21.50 -1.97 -23.12
CA LEU A 315 21.56 -3.04 -24.12
C LEU A 315 20.65 -4.21 -23.78
N VAL A 316 20.49 -4.50 -22.50
CA VAL A 316 19.59 -5.53 -21.98
C VAL A 316 18.63 -4.86 -21.00
N GLY A 317 17.33 -4.89 -21.34
CA GLY A 317 16.28 -4.30 -20.53
C GLY A 317 15.28 -5.36 -20.07
N THR A 318 14.46 -5.00 -19.08
CA THR A 318 13.40 -5.86 -18.52
C THR A 318 12.01 -5.51 -19.05
N GLY A 319 11.89 -4.42 -19.84
CA GLY A 319 10.62 -3.89 -20.34
C GLY A 319 9.84 -3.06 -19.31
N MET A 320 10.40 -2.80 -18.13
CA MET A 320 9.82 -1.92 -17.09
C MET A 320 10.30 -0.47 -17.22
N GLU A 321 11.36 -0.22 -17.99
CA GLU A 321 12.06 1.06 -18.03
C GLU A 321 11.14 2.20 -18.53
N ASP A 322 10.42 1.98 -19.62
CA ASP A 322 9.49 2.95 -20.19
C ASP A 322 8.35 3.30 -19.22
N ARG A 323 7.79 2.27 -18.58
CA ARG A 323 6.72 2.45 -17.59
C ARG A 323 7.21 3.25 -16.37
N VAL A 324 8.38 2.90 -15.85
CA VAL A 324 8.99 3.60 -14.71
C VAL A 324 9.28 5.06 -15.06
N ALA A 325 9.82 5.33 -16.25
CA ALA A 325 10.09 6.69 -16.70
C ALA A 325 8.82 7.55 -16.78
N ARG A 326 7.73 6.99 -17.30
CA ARG A 326 6.43 7.69 -17.39
C ARG A 326 5.81 7.94 -16.02
N ASP A 327 5.82 6.93 -15.15
CA ASP A 327 5.17 7.00 -13.84
C ASP A 327 5.98 7.81 -12.81
N SER A 328 7.28 8.05 -13.06
CA SER A 328 8.13 8.86 -12.17
C SER A 328 7.73 10.35 -12.14
N GLY A 329 7.08 10.83 -13.20
CA GLY A 329 6.77 12.26 -13.36
C GLY A 329 7.97 13.11 -13.80
N ALA A 330 9.16 12.53 -14.00
CA ALA A 330 10.32 13.20 -14.57
C ALA A 330 10.11 13.49 -16.07
N ALA A 331 9.40 12.60 -16.78
CA ALA A 331 8.98 12.80 -18.16
C ALA A 331 7.57 13.40 -18.19
N ILE A 332 7.40 14.53 -18.84
CA ILE A 332 6.11 15.19 -19.05
C ILE A 332 5.43 14.53 -20.25
N ALA A 333 4.33 13.81 -20.01
CA ALA A 333 3.53 13.21 -21.06
C ALA A 333 2.44 14.17 -21.54
N ALA A 334 2.22 14.23 -22.86
CA ALA A 334 1.11 15.01 -23.42
C ALA A 334 -0.23 14.45 -22.94
N ARG A 335 -1.10 15.33 -22.43
CA ARG A 335 -2.43 14.94 -21.92
C ARG A 335 -3.46 14.71 -23.02
N ARG A 336 -3.22 15.24 -24.22
CA ARG A 336 -4.09 15.17 -25.39
C ARG A 336 -3.30 14.81 -26.63
N THR A 337 -3.94 14.26 -27.62
CA THR A 337 -3.37 14.07 -28.97
C THR A 337 -3.06 15.42 -29.59
N GLY A 338 -1.87 15.55 -30.19
CA GLY A 338 -1.42 16.75 -30.87
C GLY A 338 -0.34 16.43 -31.87
N ILE A 339 0.02 17.42 -32.69
CA ILE A 339 1.12 17.34 -33.63
C ILE A 339 2.30 18.13 -33.04
N VAL A 340 3.47 17.51 -33.02
CA VAL A 340 4.71 18.19 -32.61
C VAL A 340 5.12 19.15 -33.71
N ASP A 341 5.06 20.45 -33.40
CA ASP A 341 5.37 21.52 -34.35
C ASP A 341 6.87 21.85 -34.36
N GLN A 342 7.45 22.00 -33.18
CA GLN A 342 8.85 22.33 -33.03
C GLN A 342 9.48 21.59 -31.85
N VAL A 343 10.70 21.10 -32.03
CA VAL A 343 11.51 20.47 -31.00
C VAL A 343 12.88 21.17 -30.97
N ASP A 344 13.20 21.70 -29.80
CA ASP A 344 14.50 22.28 -29.49
C ASP A 344 14.99 21.77 -28.15
N ALA A 345 16.30 21.86 -27.88
CA ALA A 345 16.90 21.41 -26.63
C ALA A 345 16.26 22.05 -25.38
N CYS A 346 15.76 23.26 -25.50
CA CYS A 346 15.11 24.03 -24.40
C CYS A 346 13.58 24.17 -24.56
N LEU A 347 13.00 23.82 -25.70
CA LEU A 347 11.59 24.09 -26.02
C LEU A 347 10.97 22.91 -26.75
N LEU A 348 9.86 22.41 -26.20
CA LEU A 348 8.93 21.54 -26.91
C LEU A 348 7.66 22.36 -27.19
N TYR A 349 7.46 22.77 -28.42
CA TYR A 349 6.21 23.42 -28.83
C TYR A 349 5.23 22.35 -29.33
N THR A 350 4.14 22.22 -28.60
CA THR A 350 2.93 21.58 -29.12
C THR A 350 2.00 22.67 -29.62
N SER A 351 1.15 22.39 -30.60
CA SER A 351 0.10 23.30 -31.05
C SER A 351 -0.64 23.93 -29.85
N PRO A 352 -0.63 25.24 -29.68
CA PRO A 352 -1.11 25.87 -28.45
C PRO A 352 -2.60 25.58 -28.25
N SER A 353 -2.93 25.04 -27.08
CA SER A 353 -4.30 25.03 -26.61
C SER A 353 -4.73 26.47 -26.31
N PRO A 354 -5.97 26.88 -26.57
CA PRO A 354 -6.46 28.21 -26.17
C PRO A 354 -6.35 28.50 -24.68
N ARG A 355 -6.01 27.49 -23.85
CA ARG A 355 -5.77 27.64 -22.40
C ARG A 355 -4.29 27.80 -22.04
N ASP A 356 -3.37 27.54 -22.97
CA ASP A 356 -1.92 27.70 -22.79
C ASP A 356 -1.54 29.17 -23.06
N GLY A 357 -2.23 30.08 -22.43
CA GLY A 357 -1.85 31.47 -22.42
C GLY A 357 -0.43 31.67 -21.94
N LEU A 358 0.11 32.84 -22.02
CA LEU A 358 1.46 33.36 -21.71
C LEU A 358 2.23 32.77 -20.51
N LEU A 359 1.66 31.79 -19.79
CA LEU A 359 2.25 31.11 -18.63
C LEU A 359 3.08 29.86 -18.98
N SER A 360 3.13 29.43 -20.23
CA SER A 360 3.95 28.29 -20.68
C SER A 360 5.40 28.69 -21.02
N ARG A 361 5.78 29.94 -20.92
CA ARG A 361 7.16 30.38 -20.96
C ARG A 361 7.78 30.23 -19.58
N MET A 362 8.34 29.05 -19.28
CA MET A 362 9.27 28.94 -18.19
C MET A 362 10.56 29.69 -18.57
N PRO A 363 10.99 30.68 -17.83
CA PRO A 363 12.35 31.19 -17.96
C PRO A 363 13.30 30.08 -17.52
N SER A 364 14.38 29.95 -18.26
CA SER A 364 15.55 29.11 -17.99
C SER A 364 16.07 29.24 -16.57
#